data_6e3eb2dcd90e86774a5d274e0dac19a4
#
_entry.id   6e3eb2dcd90e86774a5d274e0dac19a4
#
_cell.length_a   1.000
_cell.length_b   1.000
_cell.length_c   1.000
_cell.angle_alpha   90.00
_cell.angle_beta   90.00
_cell.angle_gamma   90.00
#
_symmetry.space_group_name_H-M   'P 1'
#
loop_
_entity.id
_entity.type
_entity.pdbx_description
1 polymer ?
#
loop_
_entity_poly.entity_id
_entity_poly.type
_entity_poly.pdbx_seq_one_letter_code
_entity_poly.pdbx_strand_id
1 'polypeptide(L)' 'MNKYEIIYKHFDMHPDYRGYQVKWARDKAQAVKYICPTKPTKDGYGTTKKGARIQILEVNELPLE' A
#
# COMPACT_ATOMS: atom_id res chain seq x y z
N MET A 1 15.60 -5.80 -7.96
CA MET A 1 14.36 -5.30 -7.37
C MET A 1 13.22 -6.25 -7.67
N ASN A 2 12.26 -6.29 -6.77
CA ASN A 2 11.07 -7.12 -6.93
C ASN A 2 9.86 -6.23 -7.23
N LYS A 3 8.84 -6.84 -7.82
CA LYS A 3 7.62 -6.15 -8.17
C LYS A 3 6.52 -6.55 -7.19
N TYR A 4 5.86 -5.56 -6.60
CA TYR A 4 4.82 -5.80 -5.59
C TYR A 4 3.51 -5.13 -5.97
N GLU A 5 2.42 -5.83 -5.67
CA GLU A 5 1.08 -5.28 -5.77
C GLU A 5 0.61 -4.96 -4.36
N ILE A 6 0.22 -3.72 -4.11
CA ILE A 6 -0.31 -3.31 -2.81
C ILE A 6 -1.78 -3.02 -2.98
N ILE A 7 -2.61 -3.74 -2.24
CA ILE A 7 -4.06 -3.57 -2.25
C ILE A 7 -4.45 -2.87 -0.96
N TYR A 8 -5.19 -1.78 -1.08
CA TYR A 8 -5.56 -0.98 0.08
C TYR A 8 -6.98 -0.46 -0.02
N LYS A 9 -7.54 -0.11 1.13
CA LYS A 9 -8.86 0.51 1.25
C LYS A 9 -8.66 1.98 1.53
N HIS A 10 -9.45 2.82 0.85
CA HIS A 10 -9.35 4.28 0.95
C HIS A 10 -10.57 4.81 1.67
N PHE A 11 -10.36 5.49 2.81
CA PHE A 11 -11.47 5.92 3.66
C PHE A 11 -11.99 7.34 3.35
N ASP A 12 -11.11 8.19 2.83
CA ASP A 12 -11.46 9.60 2.62
C ASP A 12 -12.16 9.88 1.29
N MET A 13 -12.15 8.92 0.36
CA MET A 13 -12.82 9.09 -0.92
C MET A 13 -14.19 8.39 -0.90
N HIS A 14 -14.19 7.13 -0.62
CA HIS A 14 -15.40 6.31 -0.60
C HIS A 14 -15.19 5.17 0.39
N PRO A 15 -16.13 4.93 1.32
CA PRO A 15 -15.92 3.93 2.37
C PRO A 15 -15.56 2.54 1.86
N ASP A 16 -16.08 2.18 0.69
CA ASP A 16 -15.84 0.85 0.13
C ASP A 16 -14.84 0.85 -1.02
N TYR A 17 -14.20 1.98 -1.27
CA TYR A 17 -13.24 2.06 -2.36
C TYR A 17 -11.98 1.25 -2.05
N ARG A 18 -11.66 0.33 -2.93
CA ARG A 18 -10.41 -0.42 -2.88
C ARG A 18 -9.57 -0.03 -4.09
N GLY A 19 -8.33 0.31 -3.81
CA GLY A 19 -7.38 0.62 -4.85
C GLY A 19 -6.23 -0.36 -4.82
N TYR A 20 -5.43 -0.33 -5.87
CA TYR A 20 -4.18 -1.05 -5.86
C TYR A 20 -3.14 -0.26 -6.63
N GLN A 21 -1.88 -0.48 -6.28
CA GLN A 21 -0.75 0.07 -7.01
C GLN A 21 0.33 -0.99 -7.13
N VAL A 22 1.04 -0.96 -8.24
CA VAL A 22 2.17 -1.85 -8.48
C VAL A 22 3.44 -1.02 -8.33
N LYS A 23 4.36 -1.48 -7.48
CA LYS A 23 5.61 -0.77 -7.21
C LYS A 23 6.79 -1.72 -7.31
N TRP A 24 7.89 -1.22 -7.85
CA TRP A 24 9.17 -1.89 -7.82
C TRP A 24 9.88 -1.49 -6.53
N ALA A 25 10.31 -2.47 -5.77
CA ALA A 25 10.95 -2.22 -4.49
C ALA A 25 11.89 -3.35 -4.13
N ARG A 26 12.73 -3.10 -3.15
CA ARG A 26 13.70 -4.06 -2.65
C ARG A 26 13.01 -5.14 -1.81
N ASP A 27 11.99 -4.75 -1.06
CA ASP A 27 11.21 -5.65 -0.22
C ASP A 27 9.81 -5.07 -0.01
N LYS A 28 8.96 -5.82 0.69
CA LYS A 28 7.58 -5.42 0.95
C LYS A 28 7.49 -4.12 1.74
N ALA A 29 8.35 -3.95 2.74
CA ALA A 29 8.33 -2.76 3.58
C ALA A 29 8.61 -1.49 2.76
N GLN A 30 9.58 -1.56 1.84
CA GLN A 30 9.87 -0.45 0.96
C GLN A 30 8.70 -0.16 0.02
N ALA A 31 8.07 -1.20 -0.53
CA ALA A 31 6.92 -1.04 -1.42
C ALA A 31 5.78 -0.30 -0.71
N VAL A 32 5.50 -0.67 0.52
CA VAL A 32 4.46 -0.01 1.32
C VAL A 32 4.80 1.45 1.58
N LYS A 33 6.08 1.78 1.80
CA LYS A 33 6.51 3.15 2.04
C LYS A 33 6.24 4.09 0.87
N TYR A 34 6.18 3.59 -0.34
CA TYR A 34 5.85 4.43 -1.49
C TYR A 34 4.41 4.93 -1.44
N ILE A 35 3.54 4.22 -0.75
CA ILE A 35 2.13 4.57 -0.62
C ILE A 35 1.87 5.22 0.74
N CYS A 36 2.41 4.63 1.80
CA CYS A 36 2.25 5.08 3.18
C CYS A 36 3.63 5.39 3.75
N PRO A 37 4.09 6.67 3.73
CA PRO A 37 5.46 7.03 4.14
C PRO A 37 5.79 6.65 5.59
N THR A 38 4.79 6.71 6.47
CA THR A 38 4.96 6.28 7.85
C THR A 38 4.61 4.80 7.96
N LYS A 39 5.25 4.11 8.91
CA LYS A 39 4.97 2.69 9.09
C LYS A 39 3.49 2.48 9.45
N PRO A 40 2.76 1.64 8.73
CA PRO A 40 1.38 1.34 9.08
C PRO A 40 1.26 0.68 10.45
N THR A 41 0.07 0.78 11.04
CA THR A 41 -0.20 0.09 12.29
C THR A 41 -0.22 -1.43 12.05
N LYS A 42 -0.33 -2.19 13.13
CA LYS A 42 -0.41 -3.64 13.08
C LYS A 42 -1.55 -4.11 12.15
N ASP A 43 -2.65 -3.36 12.11
CA ASP A 43 -3.81 -3.71 11.29
C ASP A 43 -3.74 -3.08 9.89
N GLY A 44 -2.65 -2.43 9.54
CA GLY A 44 -2.44 -1.87 8.21
C GLY A 44 -2.90 -0.43 8.02
N TYR A 45 -3.37 0.23 9.08
CA TYR A 45 -3.85 1.62 8.97
C TYR A 45 -2.70 2.60 8.86
N GLY A 46 -2.88 3.59 8.00
CA GLY A 46 -1.89 4.65 7.82
C GLY A 46 -2.44 5.75 6.94
N THR A 47 -1.56 6.66 6.54
CA THR A 47 -1.92 7.79 5.67
C THR A 47 -0.98 7.83 4.46
N THR A 48 -1.52 8.33 3.35
CA THR A 48 -0.72 8.59 2.16
C THR A 48 0.08 9.88 2.34
N LYS A 49 0.95 10.19 1.38
CA LYS A 49 1.72 11.45 1.37
C LYS A 49 0.82 12.67 1.40
N LYS A 50 -0.38 12.56 0.85
CA LYS A 50 -1.35 13.66 0.81
C LYS A 50 -2.25 13.71 2.05
N GLY A 51 -2.02 12.82 3.01
CA GLY A 51 -2.79 12.78 4.25
C GLY A 51 -4.09 11.98 4.18
N ALA A 52 -4.34 11.30 3.06
CA ALA A 52 -5.54 10.47 2.95
C ALA A 52 -5.39 9.21 3.81
N ARG A 53 -6.45 8.84 4.52
CA ARG A 53 -6.43 7.66 5.39
C ARG A 53 -6.67 6.39 4.57
N ILE A 54 -5.82 5.41 4.79
CA ILE A 54 -5.90 4.12 4.07
C ILE A 54 -5.68 2.97 5.04
N GLN A 55 -6.06 1.78 4.59
CA GLN A 55 -5.71 0.54 5.26
C GLN A 55 -5.09 -0.39 4.23
N ILE A 56 -3.86 -0.82 4.50
CA ILE A 56 -3.19 -1.80 3.64
C ILE A 56 -3.82 -3.17 3.92
N LEU A 57 -4.37 -3.77 2.88
CA LEU A 57 -5.05 -5.07 2.99
C LEU A 57 -4.13 -6.23 2.62
N GLU A 58 -3.38 -6.07 1.52
CA GLU A 58 -2.50 -7.12 1.03
C GLU A 58 -1.28 -6.51 0.36
N VAL A 59 -0.17 -7.21 0.46
CA VAL A 59 1.04 -6.90 -0.30
C VAL A 59 1.50 -8.21 -0.93
N ASN A 60 1.42 -8.30 -2.24
CA ASN A 60 1.73 -9.51 -2.99
C ASN A 60 2.94 -9.30 -3.88
N GLU A 61 3.91 -10.20 -3.80
CA GLU A 61 5.03 -10.19 -4.73
C GLU A 61 4.56 -10.80 -6.06
N LEU A 62 4.80 -10.06 -7.13
CA LEU A 62 4.39 -10.49 -8.47
C LEU A 62 5.57 -11.16 -9.18
N PRO A 63 5.28 -12.13 -10.07
CA PRO A 63 6.35 -12.78 -10.84
C PRO A 63 7.04 -11.77 -11.75
N LEU A 64 8.34 -11.96 -11.90
CA LEU A 64 9.15 -11.19 -12.85
C LEU A 64 9.16 -11.95 -14.17
N GLU A 65 8.84 -11.28 -15.22
CA GLU A 65 8.84 -11.85 -16.55
C GLU A 65 9.92 -11.24 -17.40
#